data_7a92314a333121d3612d32fd5637798d
#
_entry.id   7a92314a333121d3612d32fd5637798d
#
_cell.length_a   1.000
_cell.length_b   1.000
_cell.length_c   1.000
_cell.angle_alpha   90.00
_cell.angle_beta   90.00
_cell.angle_gamma   90.00
#
_symmetry.space_group_name_H-M   'P 1'
#
loop_
_entity.id
_entity.type
_entity.pdbx_description
1 polymer ?
#
loop_
_entity_poly.entity_id
_entity_poly.type
_entity_poly.pdbx_seq_one_letter_code
_entity_poly.pdbx_strand_id
1 'polypeptide(L)'
;PYRFGESMEYTCQTLLPYIRHVHIKDSAVYSKSGFDIALPGEGTVPVRQAVSLLKNAGYNQYLCFEWEKHWHPEIQDADTALPHFMEYMKEIL
;
A
#
# COMPACT_ATOMS: atom_id res chain seq x y z
N PRO A 1 6.30 4.76 6.69
CA PRO A 1 6.33 4.56 8.16
C PRO A 1 6.57 3.11 8.57
N TYR A 2 5.87 2.16 7.96
CA TYR A 2 5.98 0.75 8.35
C TYR A 2 7.43 0.24 8.27
N ARG A 3 8.15 0.56 7.20
CA ARG A 3 9.53 0.08 6.99
C ARG A 3 10.52 0.64 8.00
N PHE A 4 10.15 1.71 8.68
CA PHE A 4 10.98 2.31 9.73
C PHE A 4 10.57 1.85 11.14
N GLY A 5 9.71 0.82 11.22
CA GLY A 5 9.32 0.22 12.50
C GLY A 5 8.14 0.90 13.18
N GLU A 6 7.49 1.84 12.53
CA GLU A 6 6.32 2.51 13.08
C GLU A 6 5.08 1.64 12.88
N SER A 7 4.24 1.51 13.92
CA SER A 7 3.02 0.71 13.80
C SER A 7 1.97 1.42 12.94
N MET A 8 1.14 0.63 12.25
CA MET A 8 0.06 1.18 11.44
C MET A 8 -0.97 1.93 12.28
N GLU A 9 -1.27 1.43 13.47
CA GLU A 9 -2.21 2.08 14.40
C GLU A 9 -1.72 3.46 14.79
N TYR A 10 -0.46 3.57 15.18
CA TYR A 10 0.13 4.85 15.58
C TYR A 10 0.15 5.83 14.42
N THR A 11 0.55 5.37 13.23
CA THR A 11 0.60 6.21 12.03
C THR A 11 -0.79 6.75 11.70
N CYS A 12 -1.80 5.88 11.68
CA CYS A 12 -3.17 6.29 11.35
C CYS A 12 -3.73 7.27 12.39
N GLN A 13 -3.55 6.99 13.69
CA GLN A 13 -4.05 7.87 14.74
C GLN A 13 -3.41 9.26 14.67
N THR A 14 -2.11 9.30 14.42
CA THR A 14 -1.37 10.56 14.40
C THR A 14 -1.70 11.42 13.19
N LEU A 15 -1.82 10.80 12.02
CA LEU A 15 -1.95 11.53 10.76
C LEU A 15 -3.39 11.70 10.27
N LEU A 16 -4.33 10.92 10.77
CA LEU A 16 -5.69 10.89 10.25
C LEU A 16 -6.33 12.28 10.10
N PRO A 17 -6.21 13.21 11.07
CA PRO A 17 -6.82 14.54 10.92
C PRO A 17 -6.27 15.33 9.73
N TYR A 18 -5.10 14.97 9.22
CA TYR A 18 -4.41 15.69 8.16
C TYR A 18 -4.45 14.96 6.81
N ILE A 19 -4.93 13.71 6.78
CA ILE A 19 -4.92 12.91 5.55
C ILE A 19 -6.04 13.33 4.61
N ARG A 20 -5.65 13.65 3.37
CA ARG A 20 -6.58 13.94 2.28
C ARG A 20 -6.41 12.98 1.11
N HIS A 21 -5.28 12.26 1.07
CA HIS A 21 -4.91 11.40 -0.03
C HIS A 21 -3.98 10.30 0.51
N VAL A 22 -4.19 9.07 0.07
CA VAL A 22 -3.35 7.94 0.48
C VAL A 22 -2.87 7.19 -0.76
N HIS A 23 -1.57 6.94 -0.81
CA HIS A 23 -0.97 6.10 -1.85
C HIS A 23 -0.81 4.68 -1.31
N ILE A 24 -1.22 3.70 -2.10
CA ILE A 24 -1.12 2.28 -1.79
C ILE A 24 0.03 1.68 -2.59
N LYS A 25 0.94 1.03 -1.89
CA LYS A 25 2.09 0.37 -2.50
C LYS A 25 2.52 -0.78 -1.61
N ASP A 26 2.94 -1.87 -2.21
CA ASP A 26 3.42 -3.03 -1.48
C ASP A 26 4.84 -3.37 -1.89
N SER A 27 5.55 -4.05 -1.02
CA SER A 27 6.93 -4.47 -1.26
C SER A 27 7.25 -5.67 -0.42
N ALA A 28 8.28 -6.42 -0.82
CA ALA A 28 8.79 -7.56 -0.07
C ALA A 28 10.25 -7.31 0.28
N VAL A 29 10.64 -7.57 1.54
CA VAL A 29 12.03 -7.50 1.96
C VAL A 29 12.70 -8.81 1.62
N TYR A 30 13.74 -8.78 0.80
CA TYR A 30 14.45 -9.97 0.39
C TYR A 30 15.93 -9.96 0.78
N SER A 31 16.43 -8.83 1.27
CA SER A 31 17.80 -8.72 1.76
C SER A 31 17.90 -7.62 2.81
N LYS A 32 19.02 -7.55 3.51
CA LYS A 32 19.26 -6.52 4.53
C LYS A 32 19.30 -5.11 3.95
N SER A 33 19.63 -4.98 2.68
CA SER A 33 19.86 -3.67 2.05
C SER A 33 18.82 -3.32 1.00
N GLY A 34 17.78 -4.14 0.79
CA GLY A 34 16.83 -3.87 -0.25
C GLY A 34 15.48 -4.54 -0.09
N PHE A 35 14.58 -4.13 -0.94
CA PHE A 35 13.25 -4.71 -1.06
C PHE A 35 12.77 -4.60 -2.50
N ASP A 36 11.88 -5.50 -2.90
CA ASP A 36 11.25 -5.50 -4.22
C ASP A 36 9.89 -4.82 -4.17
N ILE A 37 9.51 -4.22 -5.30
CA ILE A 37 8.14 -3.76 -5.51
C ILE A 37 7.27 -5.01 -5.74
N ALA A 38 6.15 -5.10 -5.03
CA ALA A 38 5.22 -6.22 -5.14
C ALA A 38 3.83 -5.73 -5.51
N LEU A 39 3.03 -6.61 -6.09
CA LEU A 39 1.61 -6.32 -6.28
C LEU A 39 0.94 -6.23 -4.91
N PRO A 40 -0.06 -5.34 -4.74
CA PRO A 40 -0.73 -5.19 -3.46
C PRO A 40 -1.26 -6.53 -2.94
N GLY A 41 -0.95 -6.83 -1.69
CA GLY A 41 -1.32 -8.08 -1.05
C GLY A 41 -0.33 -9.20 -1.23
N GLU A 42 0.66 -9.05 -2.13
CA GLU A 42 1.66 -10.09 -2.40
C GLU A 42 3.01 -9.81 -1.74
N GLY A 43 3.15 -8.65 -1.12
CA GLY A 43 4.36 -8.30 -0.39
C GLY A 43 4.17 -8.44 1.11
N THR A 44 4.99 -7.71 1.87
CA THR A 44 5.00 -7.79 3.33
C THR A 44 4.50 -6.52 4.02
N VAL A 45 4.15 -5.48 3.26
CA VAL A 45 3.52 -4.30 3.84
C VAL A 45 2.08 -4.65 4.22
N PRO A 46 1.63 -4.34 5.46
CA PRO A 46 0.29 -4.72 5.90
C PRO A 46 -0.78 -3.79 5.30
N VAL A 47 -0.95 -3.87 3.98
CA VAL A 47 -1.86 -3.00 3.23
C VAL A 47 -3.31 -3.20 3.68
N ARG A 48 -3.75 -4.45 3.83
CA ARG A 48 -5.11 -4.76 4.29
C ARG A 48 -5.39 -4.12 5.65
N GLN A 49 -4.44 -4.23 6.59
CA GLN A 49 -4.58 -3.63 7.91
C GLN A 49 -4.68 -2.11 7.82
N ALA A 50 -3.82 -1.49 7.02
CA ALA A 50 -3.82 -0.04 6.86
C ALA A 50 -5.15 0.46 6.30
N VAL A 51 -5.68 -0.20 5.27
CA VAL A 51 -6.96 0.17 4.67
C VAL A 51 -8.11 -0.03 5.68
N SER A 52 -8.09 -1.13 6.44
CA SER A 52 -9.10 -1.39 7.47
C SER A 52 -9.10 -0.31 8.54
N LEU A 53 -7.92 0.10 9.00
CA LEU A 53 -7.79 1.16 10.00
C LEU A 53 -8.35 2.49 9.49
N LEU A 54 -8.03 2.84 8.25
CA LEU A 54 -8.55 4.07 7.64
C LEU A 54 -10.07 4.02 7.51
N LYS A 55 -10.59 2.91 7.01
CA LYS A 55 -12.02 2.72 6.82
C LYS A 55 -12.78 2.81 8.14
N ASN A 56 -12.29 2.12 9.17
CA ASN A 56 -12.93 2.10 10.48
C ASN A 56 -12.87 3.46 11.17
N ALA A 57 -11.88 4.27 10.83
CA ALA A 57 -11.74 5.63 11.36
C ALA A 57 -12.55 6.67 10.58
N GLY A 58 -13.30 6.23 9.56
CA GLY A 58 -14.15 7.13 8.79
C GLY A 58 -13.50 7.80 7.59
N TYR A 59 -12.32 7.33 7.18
CA TYR A 59 -11.66 7.87 6.00
C TYR A 59 -12.49 7.57 4.75
N ASN A 60 -12.86 8.59 3.99
CA ASN A 60 -13.67 8.47 2.78
C ASN A 60 -13.10 9.25 1.60
N GLN A 61 -11.81 9.57 1.62
CA GLN A 61 -11.12 10.22 0.53
C GLN A 61 -10.53 9.19 -0.43
N TYR A 62 -9.59 9.61 -1.28
CA TYR A 62 -9.04 8.74 -2.32
C TYR A 62 -7.96 7.81 -1.79
N LEU A 63 -7.96 6.58 -2.32
CA LEU A 63 -6.85 5.63 -2.19
C LEU A 63 -6.24 5.50 -3.58
N CYS A 64 -4.98 5.82 -3.72
CA CYS A 64 -4.31 5.86 -5.02
C CYS A 64 -3.26 4.76 -5.12
N PHE A 65 -3.32 3.95 -6.18
CA PHE A 65 -2.34 2.92 -6.42
C PHE A 65 -1.05 3.55 -6.98
N GLU A 66 0.09 3.21 -6.38
CA GLU A 66 1.39 3.66 -6.82
C GLU A 66 2.15 2.49 -7.43
N TRP A 67 2.56 2.63 -8.70
CA TRP A 67 3.26 1.58 -9.44
C TRP A 67 4.43 2.20 -10.21
N GLU A 68 5.65 1.76 -9.93
CA GLU A 68 6.87 2.42 -10.38
C GLU A 68 7.56 1.67 -11.53
N LYS A 69 6.81 1.27 -12.55
CA LYS A 69 7.34 0.52 -13.70
C LYS A 69 8.47 1.27 -14.41
N HIS A 70 8.40 2.58 -14.50
CA HIS A 70 9.42 3.39 -15.15
C HIS A 70 10.79 3.23 -14.48
N TRP A 71 10.81 3.18 -13.16
CA TRP A 71 12.04 3.07 -12.37
C TRP A 71 12.47 1.61 -12.13
N HIS A 72 11.55 0.68 -12.32
CA HIS A 72 11.74 -0.76 -12.06
C HIS A 72 11.21 -1.55 -13.26
N PRO A 73 11.91 -1.53 -14.41
CA PRO A 73 11.37 -2.17 -15.63
C PRO A 73 11.18 -3.68 -15.51
N GLU A 74 11.78 -4.32 -14.52
CA GLU A 74 11.66 -5.75 -14.28
C GLU A 74 10.31 -6.15 -13.67
N ILE A 75 9.55 -5.21 -13.11
CA ILE A 75 8.26 -5.53 -12.49
C ILE A 75 7.16 -5.67 -13.56
N GLN A 76 6.01 -6.19 -13.15
CA GLN A 76 4.92 -6.44 -14.08
C GLN A 76 4.37 -5.15 -14.68
N ASP A 77 3.85 -5.24 -15.90
CA ASP A 77 3.25 -4.10 -16.58
C ASP A 77 1.97 -3.62 -15.90
N ALA A 78 1.61 -2.37 -16.15
CA ALA A 78 0.37 -1.79 -15.64
C ALA A 78 -0.86 -2.59 -16.11
N ASP A 79 -0.80 -3.20 -17.30
CA ASP A 79 -1.88 -4.04 -17.81
C ASP A 79 -2.19 -5.22 -16.89
N THR A 80 -1.22 -5.67 -16.09
CA THR A 80 -1.40 -6.70 -15.08
C THR A 80 -1.65 -6.11 -13.71
N ALA A 81 -0.89 -5.07 -13.35
CA ALA A 81 -0.90 -4.50 -12.00
C ALA A 81 -2.21 -3.76 -11.68
N LEU A 82 -2.75 -3.00 -12.63
CA LEU A 82 -3.97 -2.21 -12.37
C LEU A 82 -5.20 -3.09 -12.14
N PRO A 83 -5.49 -4.10 -13.00
CA PRO A 83 -6.60 -5.02 -12.70
C PRO A 83 -6.40 -5.77 -11.39
N HIS A 84 -5.16 -6.18 -11.08
CA HIS A 84 -4.86 -6.84 -9.81
C HIS A 84 -5.23 -5.94 -8.63
N PHE A 85 -4.83 -4.67 -8.68
CA PHE A 85 -5.15 -3.72 -7.63
C PHE A 85 -6.65 -3.57 -7.45
N MET A 86 -7.40 -3.46 -8.54
CA MET A 86 -8.86 -3.31 -8.47
C MET A 86 -9.52 -4.52 -7.82
N GLU A 87 -9.10 -5.74 -8.19
CA GLU A 87 -9.65 -6.95 -7.58
C GLU A 87 -9.28 -7.05 -6.10
N TYR A 88 -8.04 -6.73 -5.75
CA TYR A 88 -7.59 -6.74 -4.37
C TYR A 88 -8.40 -5.74 -3.51
N MET A 89 -8.65 -4.55 -4.03
CA MET A 89 -9.42 -3.54 -3.29
C MET A 89 -10.88 -3.96 -3.11
N LYS A 90 -11.48 -4.63 -4.09
CA LYS A 90 -12.82 -5.20 -3.93
C LYS A 90 -12.89 -6.21 -2.79
N GLU A 91 -11.82 -6.99 -2.62
CA GLU A 91 -11.73 -8.00 -1.56
C GLU A 91 -11.68 -7.37 -0.16
N ILE A 92 -10.91 -6.28 -0.01
CA ILE A 92 -10.61 -5.72 1.31
C ILE A 92 -11.50 -4.54 1.69
N LEU A 93 -12.24 -3.99 0.76
CA LEU A 93 -13.24 -2.95 1.03
C LEU A 93 -14.62 -3.57 1.17
#